data_3c0ba10544cdde24e77a0604ea1f56cc
#
_entry.id   3c0ba10544cdde24e77a0604ea1f56cc
#
_cell.length_a   1.000
_cell.length_b   1.000
_cell.length_c   1.000
_cell.angle_alpha   90.00
_cell.angle_beta   90.00
_cell.angle_gamma   90.00
#
_symmetry.space_group_name_H-M   'P 1'
#
loop_
_entity.id
_entity.type
_entity.pdbx_description
1 polymer ?
#
loop_
_entity_poly.entity_id
_entity_poly.type
_entity_poly.pdbx_seq_one_letter_code
_entity_poly.pdbx_strand_id
1 'polypeptide(L)'
;MGISRYLGFFLDETRGYLNTLERGIQALEAWPADSGRMHEIYLSVSSIHGMAATMGFTRMQRLAEDMEGALLKAERGRMPVTAEWKAILSECLRALGGYIDRIERTSEEGTDDCRTLRRELFRLSEEQEDGKGHTEELSAAFPKQRSQVLVEKEDLDQLMHQVGELIMLKNRFSQTADSSVWQELC
;
A
#
# COMPACT_ATOMS: atom_id res chain seq x y z
N MET A 1 22.01 14.80 -7.30
CA MET A 1 20.72 15.52 -7.46
C MET A 1 19.51 14.62 -7.77
N GLY A 2 19.65 13.31 -7.99
CA GLY A 2 18.54 12.40 -8.30
C GLY A 2 17.66 12.02 -7.10
N ILE A 3 18.26 11.65 -5.97
CA ILE A 3 17.57 11.07 -4.81
C ILE A 3 16.52 12.01 -4.21
N SER A 4 16.81 13.32 -4.13
CA SER A 4 15.88 14.31 -3.55
C SER A 4 14.57 14.47 -4.36
N ARG A 5 14.61 14.31 -5.69
CA ARG A 5 13.42 14.39 -6.54
C ARG A 5 12.52 13.16 -6.37
N TYR A 6 13.13 11.96 -6.30
CA TYR A 6 12.38 10.72 -6.07
C TYR A 6 11.77 10.68 -4.68
N LEU A 7 12.46 11.21 -3.68
CA LEU A 7 11.94 11.31 -2.31
C LEU A 7 10.71 12.22 -2.25
N GLY A 8 10.74 13.40 -2.90
CA GLY A 8 9.58 14.29 -2.96
C GLY A 8 8.38 13.61 -3.61
N PHE A 9 8.58 12.97 -4.77
CA PHE A 9 7.52 12.20 -5.44
C PHE A 9 6.96 11.09 -4.54
N PHE A 10 7.83 10.30 -3.88
CA PHE A 10 7.43 9.26 -2.94
C PHE A 10 6.55 9.81 -1.81
N LEU A 11 6.94 10.93 -1.21
CA LEU A 11 6.20 11.56 -0.11
C LEU A 11 4.81 12.04 -0.57
N ASP A 12 4.73 12.69 -1.73
CA ASP A 12 3.47 13.23 -2.27
C ASP A 12 2.49 12.11 -2.64
N GLU A 13 2.96 11.10 -3.37
CA GLU A 13 2.11 9.96 -3.78
C GLU A 13 1.67 9.15 -2.55
N THR A 14 2.57 8.90 -1.61
CA THR A 14 2.22 8.14 -0.40
C THR A 14 1.17 8.88 0.43
N ARG A 15 1.25 10.21 0.57
CA ARG A 15 0.21 11.00 1.25
C ARG A 15 -1.14 10.89 0.54
N GLY A 16 -1.14 10.87 -0.79
CA GLY A 16 -2.35 10.64 -1.57
C GLY A 16 -3.01 9.29 -1.22
N TYR A 17 -2.22 8.23 -1.16
CA TYR A 17 -2.71 6.91 -0.75
C TYR A 17 -3.16 6.85 0.70
N LEU A 18 -2.45 7.50 1.64
CA LEU A 18 -2.86 7.58 3.05
C LEU A 18 -4.22 8.26 3.20
N ASN A 19 -4.48 9.34 2.45
CA ASN A 19 -5.78 10.03 2.44
C ASN A 19 -6.90 9.14 1.87
N THR A 20 -6.59 8.34 0.85
CA THR A 20 -7.55 7.37 0.28
C THR A 20 -7.86 6.26 1.28
N LEU A 21 -6.83 5.75 1.98
CA LEU A 21 -6.98 4.76 3.05
C LEU A 21 -7.85 5.27 4.19
N GLU A 22 -7.61 6.50 4.67
CA GLU A 22 -8.38 7.10 5.76
C GLU A 22 -9.85 7.19 5.41
N ARG A 23 -10.17 7.74 4.24
CA ARG A 23 -11.56 7.82 3.74
C ARG A 23 -12.18 6.44 3.54
N GLY A 24 -11.42 5.49 3.02
CA GLY A 24 -11.87 4.12 2.82
C GLY A 24 -12.21 3.42 4.13
N ILE A 25 -11.34 3.49 5.13
CA ILE A 25 -11.55 2.89 6.46
C ILE A 25 -12.76 3.52 7.15
N GLN A 26 -12.91 4.84 7.10
CA GLN A 26 -14.09 5.53 7.64
C GLN A 26 -15.38 5.08 6.93
N ALA A 27 -15.35 4.92 5.61
CA ALA A 27 -16.52 4.48 4.86
C ALA A 27 -16.92 3.02 5.18
N LEU A 28 -15.97 2.15 5.58
CA LEU A 28 -16.26 0.80 6.06
C LEU A 28 -17.01 0.77 7.40
N GLU A 29 -17.12 1.89 8.13
CA GLU A 29 -17.98 1.98 9.31
C GLU A 29 -19.45 1.91 8.93
N ALA A 30 -19.85 2.58 7.83
CA ALA A 30 -21.22 2.59 7.33
C ALA A 30 -21.53 1.39 6.42
N TRP A 31 -20.54 0.89 5.70
CA TRP A 31 -20.69 -0.15 4.66
C TRP A 31 -19.61 -1.23 4.77
N PRO A 32 -19.64 -2.11 5.79
CA PRO A 32 -18.58 -3.11 6.04
C PRO A 32 -18.41 -4.14 4.91
N ALA A 33 -19.44 -4.36 4.10
CA ALA A 33 -19.47 -5.34 3.02
C ALA A 33 -19.21 -4.74 1.62
N ASP A 34 -18.79 -3.48 1.53
CA ASP A 34 -18.49 -2.83 0.25
C ASP A 34 -17.16 -3.36 -0.32
N SER A 35 -17.26 -4.35 -1.21
CA SER A 35 -16.10 -4.99 -1.84
C SER A 35 -15.29 -4.03 -2.71
N GLY A 36 -15.93 -3.03 -3.34
CA GLY A 36 -15.25 -2.04 -4.17
C GLY A 36 -14.35 -1.14 -3.32
N ARG A 37 -14.82 -0.70 -2.16
CA ARG A 37 -14.02 0.09 -1.21
C ARG A 37 -12.90 -0.73 -0.58
N MET A 38 -13.18 -1.98 -0.23
CA MET A 38 -12.15 -2.88 0.28
C MET A 38 -11.01 -3.05 -0.73
N HIS A 39 -11.36 -3.21 -2.00
CA HIS A 39 -10.39 -3.29 -3.09
C HIS A 39 -9.58 -2.01 -3.26
N GLU A 40 -10.22 -0.83 -3.18
CA GLU A 40 -9.55 0.48 -3.25
C GLU A 40 -8.52 0.66 -2.10
N ILE A 41 -8.91 0.27 -0.88
CA ILE A 41 -8.03 0.26 0.30
C ILE A 41 -6.85 -0.69 0.05
N TYR A 42 -7.11 -1.91 -0.41
CA TYR A 42 -6.09 -2.90 -0.73
C TYR A 42 -5.07 -2.37 -1.76
N LEU A 43 -5.54 -1.81 -2.88
CA LEU A 43 -4.66 -1.24 -3.92
C LEU A 43 -3.81 -0.09 -3.39
N SER A 44 -4.36 0.74 -2.50
CA SER A 44 -3.63 1.86 -1.90
C SER A 44 -2.49 1.36 -1.00
N VAL A 45 -2.74 0.33 -0.17
CA VAL A 45 -1.71 -0.29 0.67
C VAL A 45 -0.65 -0.99 -0.18
N SER A 46 -1.05 -1.74 -1.21
CA SER A 46 -0.14 -2.42 -2.15
C SER A 46 0.78 -1.42 -2.86
N SER A 47 0.26 -0.25 -3.23
CA SER A 47 1.06 0.83 -3.82
C SER A 47 2.09 1.38 -2.82
N ILE A 48 1.69 1.62 -1.57
CA ILE A 48 2.60 2.07 -0.50
C ILE A 48 3.69 1.02 -0.26
N HIS A 49 3.32 -0.28 -0.19
CA HIS A 49 4.27 -1.38 -0.05
C HIS A 49 5.34 -1.36 -1.15
N GLY A 50 4.92 -1.33 -2.42
CA GLY A 50 5.82 -1.32 -3.56
C GLY A 50 6.75 -0.09 -3.60
N MET A 51 6.22 1.10 -3.29
CA MET A 51 7.02 2.32 -3.24
C MET A 51 8.01 2.32 -2.07
N ALA A 52 7.61 1.87 -0.88
CA ALA A 52 8.50 1.75 0.28
C ALA A 52 9.63 0.76 0.01
N ALA A 53 9.33 -0.38 -0.65
CA ALA A 53 10.33 -1.37 -1.08
C ALA A 53 11.35 -0.75 -2.05
N THR A 54 10.88 -0.01 -3.04
CA THR A 54 11.72 0.66 -4.04
C THR A 54 12.64 1.71 -3.41
N MET A 55 12.15 2.43 -2.40
CA MET A 55 12.92 3.45 -1.69
C MET A 55 13.83 2.89 -0.58
N GLY A 56 13.73 1.58 -0.26
CA GLY A 56 14.49 0.93 0.79
C GLY A 56 13.99 1.19 2.21
N PHE A 57 12.76 1.69 2.37
CA PHE A 57 12.11 1.92 3.67
C PHE A 57 11.52 0.60 4.20
N THR A 58 12.38 -0.24 4.77
CA THR A 58 12.06 -1.65 5.08
C THR A 58 11.03 -1.81 6.20
N ARG A 59 10.95 -0.88 7.16
CA ARG A 59 9.96 -0.94 8.25
C ARG A 59 8.58 -0.56 7.76
N MET A 60 8.51 0.51 6.99
CA MET A 60 7.29 0.93 6.32
C MET A 60 6.77 -0.14 5.36
N GLN A 61 7.67 -0.73 4.58
CA GLN A 61 7.37 -1.86 3.68
C GLN A 61 6.72 -3.01 4.44
N ARG A 62 7.34 -3.48 5.54
CA ARG A 62 6.83 -4.62 6.33
C ARG A 62 5.46 -4.34 6.95
N LEU A 63 5.23 -3.13 7.44
CA LEU A 63 3.92 -2.77 7.97
C LEU A 63 2.86 -2.79 6.86
N ALA A 64 3.17 -2.22 5.70
CA ALA A 64 2.27 -2.24 4.55
C ALA A 64 2.01 -3.67 4.02
N GLU A 65 3.02 -4.54 4.00
CA GLU A 65 2.90 -5.96 3.64
C GLU A 65 1.92 -6.72 4.56
N ASP A 66 2.03 -6.52 5.88
CA ASP A 66 1.11 -7.14 6.84
C ASP A 66 -0.32 -6.61 6.69
N MET A 67 -0.49 -5.30 6.44
CA MET A 67 -1.79 -4.70 6.13
C MET A 67 -2.39 -5.26 4.84
N GLU A 68 -1.58 -5.42 3.79
CA GLU A 68 -1.98 -5.99 2.51
C GLU A 68 -2.51 -7.42 2.69
N GLY A 69 -1.80 -8.25 3.47
CA GLY A 69 -2.23 -9.61 3.78
C GLY A 69 -3.56 -9.68 4.50
N ALA A 70 -3.78 -8.81 5.51
CA ALA A 70 -5.03 -8.74 6.25
C ALA A 70 -6.20 -8.24 5.38
N LEU A 71 -5.97 -7.22 4.57
CA LEU A 71 -6.97 -6.68 3.64
C LEU A 71 -7.39 -7.71 2.58
N LEU A 72 -6.44 -8.47 2.05
CA LEU A 72 -6.72 -9.52 1.09
C LEU A 72 -7.58 -10.65 1.68
N LYS A 73 -7.37 -11.01 2.95
CA LYS A 73 -8.23 -11.98 3.66
C LYS A 73 -9.64 -11.43 3.84
N ALA A 74 -9.78 -10.15 4.20
CA ALA A 74 -11.07 -9.48 4.36
C ALA A 74 -11.82 -9.35 3.02
N GLU A 75 -11.15 -8.96 1.95
CA GLU A 75 -11.71 -8.84 0.60
C GLU A 75 -12.27 -10.18 0.10
N ARG A 76 -11.56 -11.26 0.37
CA ARG A 76 -11.98 -12.64 0.01
C ARG A 76 -13.05 -13.22 0.94
N GLY A 77 -13.56 -12.43 1.88
CA GLY A 77 -14.56 -12.90 2.86
C GLY A 77 -14.06 -13.97 3.83
N ARG A 78 -12.73 -14.14 3.93
CA ARG A 78 -12.11 -15.10 4.85
C ARG A 78 -11.99 -14.54 6.26
N MET A 79 -12.20 -13.25 6.43
CA MET A 79 -12.14 -12.54 7.69
C MET A 79 -13.25 -11.48 7.75
N PRO A 80 -14.03 -11.39 8.86
CA PRO A 80 -15.02 -10.35 9.01
C PRO A 80 -14.38 -8.99 9.32
N VAL A 81 -14.98 -7.94 8.81
CA VAL A 81 -14.59 -6.55 9.07
C VAL A 81 -15.18 -6.11 10.41
N THR A 82 -14.50 -6.47 11.51
CA THR A 82 -14.94 -6.13 12.88
C THR A 82 -14.52 -4.71 13.26
N ALA A 83 -15.12 -4.16 14.35
CA ALA A 83 -14.70 -2.87 14.89
C ALA A 83 -13.24 -2.90 15.38
N GLU A 84 -12.81 -4.01 15.99
CA GLU A 84 -11.44 -4.21 16.45
C GLU A 84 -10.44 -4.20 15.27
N TRP A 85 -10.77 -4.94 14.21
CA TRP A 85 -9.95 -4.97 12.99
C TRP A 85 -9.80 -3.58 12.36
N LYS A 86 -10.90 -2.81 12.26
CA LYS A 86 -10.86 -1.43 11.76
C LYS A 86 -10.02 -0.51 12.64
N ALA A 87 -10.09 -0.67 13.97
CA ALA A 87 -9.28 0.10 14.91
C ALA A 87 -7.78 -0.15 14.70
N ILE A 88 -7.35 -1.40 14.59
CA ILE A 88 -5.96 -1.76 14.32
C ILE A 88 -5.51 -1.25 12.95
N LEU A 89 -6.35 -1.35 11.92
CA LEU A 89 -6.04 -0.82 10.60
C LEU A 89 -5.84 0.71 10.62
N SER A 90 -6.65 1.42 11.41
CA SER A 90 -6.50 2.88 11.61
C SER A 90 -5.22 3.23 12.37
N GLU A 91 -4.79 2.38 13.31
CA GLU A 91 -3.50 2.55 14.00
C GLU A 91 -2.31 2.31 13.06
N CYS A 92 -2.41 1.30 12.19
CA CYS A 92 -1.42 1.04 11.15
C CYS A 92 -1.31 2.24 10.17
N LEU A 93 -2.45 2.80 9.76
CA LEU A 93 -2.48 4.01 8.94
C LEU A 93 -1.74 5.19 9.61
N ARG A 94 -2.00 5.41 10.90
CA ARG A 94 -1.32 6.46 11.67
C ARG A 94 0.19 6.21 11.77
N ALA A 95 0.61 4.96 11.93
CA ALA A 95 2.02 4.59 11.95
C ALA A 95 2.70 4.84 10.60
N LEU A 96 2.03 4.51 9.48
CA LEU A 96 2.51 4.85 8.12
C LEU A 96 2.67 6.35 7.94
N GLY A 97 1.70 7.16 8.41
CA GLY A 97 1.82 8.62 8.42
C GLY A 97 3.02 9.11 9.21
N GLY A 98 3.27 8.50 10.38
CA GLY A 98 4.44 8.80 11.21
C GLY A 98 5.79 8.49 10.53
N TYR A 99 5.86 7.43 9.72
CA TYR A 99 7.04 7.16 8.88
C TYR A 99 7.22 8.27 7.82
N ILE A 100 6.17 8.68 7.13
CA ILE A 100 6.23 9.75 6.11
C ILE A 100 6.70 11.06 6.71
N ASP A 101 6.16 11.49 7.87
CA ASP A 101 6.56 12.71 8.55
C ASP A 101 8.03 12.67 8.99
N ARG A 102 8.52 11.50 9.39
CA ARG A 102 9.91 11.31 9.77
C ARG A 102 10.82 11.34 8.55
N ILE A 103 10.47 10.60 7.50
CA ILE A 103 11.23 10.55 6.24
C ILE A 103 11.37 11.96 5.64
N GLU A 104 10.31 12.76 5.67
CA GLU A 104 10.36 14.15 5.19
C GLU A 104 11.37 14.99 5.95
N ARG A 105 11.43 14.83 7.28
CA ARG A 105 12.32 15.63 8.14
C ARG A 105 13.77 15.16 8.15
N THR A 106 14.00 13.86 8.06
CA THR A 106 15.31 13.23 8.30
C THR A 106 15.84 12.41 7.14
N SER A 107 15.03 12.19 6.08
CA SER A 107 15.29 11.26 4.99
C SER A 107 15.45 9.79 5.45
N GLU A 108 15.02 9.48 6.68
CA GLU A 108 15.10 8.15 7.28
C GLU A 108 13.76 7.76 7.92
N GLU A 109 13.37 6.48 7.83
CA GLU A 109 12.12 5.95 8.44
C GLU A 109 12.18 5.80 9.97
N GLY A 110 13.38 5.94 10.58
CA GLY A 110 13.59 5.74 12.00
C GLY A 110 13.78 4.29 12.42
N THR A 111 13.68 4.01 13.74
CA THR A 111 14.01 2.70 14.32
C THR A 111 12.81 1.90 14.78
N ASP A 112 11.63 2.50 14.90
CA ASP A 112 10.40 1.81 15.29
C ASP A 112 9.92 0.90 14.15
N ASP A 113 9.72 -0.37 14.43
CA ASP A 113 9.24 -1.38 13.45
C ASP A 113 7.78 -1.79 13.66
N CYS A 114 7.05 -1.10 14.53
CA CYS A 114 5.64 -1.32 14.83
C CYS A 114 5.29 -2.78 15.16
N ARG A 115 6.20 -3.52 15.84
CA ARG A 115 6.04 -4.96 16.11
C ARG A 115 4.75 -5.31 16.80
N THR A 116 4.28 -4.48 17.72
CA THR A 116 3.04 -4.72 18.46
C THR A 116 1.84 -4.63 17.52
N LEU A 117 1.75 -3.59 16.70
CA LEU A 117 0.69 -3.44 15.71
C LEU A 117 0.67 -4.59 14.70
N ARG A 118 1.84 -4.94 14.17
CA ARG A 118 2.00 -6.03 13.21
C ARG A 118 1.57 -7.37 13.80
N ARG A 119 1.93 -7.65 15.05
CA ARG A 119 1.49 -8.86 15.76
C ARG A 119 -0.01 -8.90 15.97
N GLU A 120 -0.60 -7.77 16.36
CA GLU A 120 -2.03 -7.68 16.58
C GLU A 120 -2.83 -7.84 15.29
N LEU A 121 -2.37 -7.22 14.22
CA LEU A 121 -2.96 -7.38 12.90
C LEU A 121 -2.90 -8.85 12.44
N PHE A 122 -1.76 -9.52 12.66
CA PHE A 122 -1.60 -10.94 12.38
C PHE A 122 -2.54 -11.80 13.22
N ARG A 123 -2.62 -11.57 14.55
CA ARG A 123 -3.52 -12.29 15.47
C ARG A 123 -4.97 -12.23 14.98
N LEU A 124 -5.48 -11.03 14.69
CA LEU A 124 -6.84 -10.85 14.19
C LEU A 124 -7.08 -11.53 12.84
N SER A 125 -6.02 -11.71 12.06
CA SER A 125 -6.10 -12.39 10.77
C SER A 125 -6.10 -13.92 10.86
N GLU A 126 -5.59 -14.49 11.97
CA GLU A 126 -5.47 -15.95 12.19
C GLU A 126 -6.64 -16.51 13.02
N GLU A 127 -7.10 -15.80 14.07
CA GLU A 127 -8.12 -16.29 15.02
C GLU A 127 -9.46 -16.67 14.36
N GLN A 128 -9.66 -16.34 13.09
CA GLN A 128 -10.92 -16.59 12.39
C GLN A 128 -10.88 -17.76 11.40
N GLU A 129 -9.71 -18.36 11.18
CA GLU A 129 -9.63 -19.58 10.34
C GLU A 129 -10.12 -20.83 11.12
N ASP A 130 -10.08 -20.81 12.46
CA ASP A 130 -10.48 -21.94 13.31
C ASP A 130 -12.01 -22.08 13.50
N GLY A 131 -12.81 -21.10 13.07
CA GLY A 131 -14.27 -21.05 13.33
C GLY A 131 -15.17 -21.68 12.27
N LYS A 132 -14.66 -22.11 11.11
CA LYS A 132 -15.45 -22.83 10.09
C LYS A 132 -14.74 -24.10 9.67
N GLY A 133 -15.09 -25.17 10.35
CA GLY A 133 -14.70 -26.51 10.00
C GLY A 133 -15.12 -26.90 8.58
N HIS A 134 -14.24 -27.63 7.92
CA HIS A 134 -14.43 -28.51 6.76
C HIS A 134 -14.93 -27.86 5.46
N THR A 135 -14.00 -27.55 4.59
CA THR A 135 -13.95 -28.07 3.24
C THR A 135 -12.48 -28.23 2.82
N GLU A 136 -11.91 -29.37 3.20
CA GLU A 136 -10.81 -29.97 2.44
C GLU A 136 -11.39 -30.30 1.06
N GLU A 137 -10.94 -29.58 0.06
CA GLU A 137 -10.84 -29.96 -1.34
C GLU A 137 -10.78 -28.69 -2.19
N LEU A 138 -9.65 -28.02 -2.19
CA LEU A 138 -9.13 -27.20 -3.30
C LEU A 138 -7.71 -26.69 -3.05
N SER A 139 -6.96 -27.38 -2.17
CA SER A 139 -5.56 -27.02 -1.90
C SER A 139 -4.56 -27.67 -2.88
N ALA A 140 -5.02 -28.16 -4.02
CA ALA A 140 -4.15 -28.89 -4.97
C ALA A 140 -3.80 -28.13 -6.26
N ALA A 141 -4.15 -26.85 -6.41
CA ALA A 141 -4.02 -26.19 -7.71
C ALA A 141 -3.10 -24.97 -7.80
N PHE A 142 -2.49 -24.52 -6.70
CA PHE A 142 -1.48 -23.46 -6.82
C PHE A 142 -0.23 -23.81 -5.99
N PRO A 143 0.86 -24.25 -6.64
CA PRO A 143 2.14 -24.35 -5.98
C PRO A 143 2.53 -22.96 -5.48
N LYS A 144 2.93 -22.86 -4.19
CA LYS A 144 3.65 -21.70 -3.65
C LYS A 144 4.99 -21.57 -4.40
N GLN A 145 4.94 -21.09 -5.61
CA GLN A 145 6.13 -20.64 -6.30
C GLN A 145 6.48 -19.28 -5.67
N ARG A 146 7.38 -19.32 -4.71
CA ARG A 146 8.28 -18.19 -4.48
C ARG A 146 9.09 -18.05 -5.77
N SER A 147 8.55 -17.32 -6.73
CA SER A 147 9.32 -16.88 -7.88
C SER A 147 10.34 -15.87 -7.37
N GLN A 148 11.50 -16.35 -6.98
CA GLN A 148 12.69 -15.53 -6.94
C GLN A 148 13.01 -15.26 -8.40
N VAL A 149 12.56 -14.12 -8.92
CA VAL A 149 13.05 -13.62 -10.19
C VAL A 149 14.42 -13.04 -9.89
N LEU A 150 15.48 -13.74 -10.31
CA LEU A 150 16.80 -13.16 -10.39
C LEU A 150 16.74 -12.12 -11.52
N VAL A 151 16.60 -10.85 -11.13
CA VAL A 151 16.68 -9.72 -12.05
C VAL A 151 18.11 -9.24 -12.02
N GLU A 152 18.78 -9.20 -13.16
CA GLU A 152 20.11 -8.62 -13.27
C GLU A 152 20.02 -7.11 -12.96
N LYS A 153 21.08 -6.55 -12.36
CA LYS A 153 21.08 -5.15 -11.92
C LYS A 153 20.83 -4.19 -13.10
N GLU A 154 21.33 -4.57 -14.28
CA GLU A 154 21.16 -3.83 -15.52
C GLU A 154 19.68 -3.73 -15.95
N ASP A 155 18.90 -4.79 -15.77
CA ASP A 155 17.47 -4.82 -16.08
C ASP A 155 16.66 -3.93 -15.12
N LEU A 156 17.08 -3.89 -13.84
CA LEU A 156 16.49 -2.97 -12.83
C LEU A 156 16.79 -1.51 -13.18
N ASP A 157 18.03 -1.19 -13.54
CA ASP A 157 18.42 0.16 -13.93
C ASP A 157 17.68 0.62 -15.20
N GLN A 158 17.45 -0.29 -16.16
CA GLN A 158 16.68 -0.01 -17.37
C GLN A 158 15.19 0.20 -17.09
N LEU A 159 14.59 -0.63 -16.22
CA LEU A 159 13.21 -0.44 -15.75
C LEU A 159 13.03 0.88 -15.01
N MET A 160 13.97 1.24 -14.13
CA MET A 160 13.96 2.52 -13.42
C MET A 160 14.07 3.71 -14.38
N HIS A 161 14.87 3.58 -15.44
CA HIS A 161 14.97 4.60 -16.48
C HIS A 161 13.65 4.77 -17.24
N GLN A 162 13.00 3.67 -17.65
CA GLN A 162 11.72 3.67 -18.34
C GLN A 162 10.58 4.23 -17.48
N VAL A 163 10.54 3.89 -16.19
CA VAL A 163 9.60 4.46 -15.22
C VAL A 163 9.81 5.96 -15.08
N GLY A 164 11.06 6.41 -15.03
CA GLY A 164 11.42 7.84 -15.00
C GLY A 164 10.91 8.60 -16.23
N GLU A 165 11.04 8.03 -17.42
CA GLU A 165 10.52 8.62 -18.67
C GLU A 165 8.99 8.66 -18.70
N LEU A 166 8.32 7.62 -18.24
CA LEU A 166 6.85 7.57 -18.12
C LEU A 166 6.32 8.65 -17.16
N ILE A 167 7.00 8.89 -16.05
CA ILE A 167 6.64 9.95 -15.09
C ILE A 167 6.84 11.34 -15.74
N MET A 168 7.91 11.54 -16.49
CA MET A 168 8.15 12.79 -17.22
C MET A 168 7.08 13.03 -18.29
N LEU A 169 6.68 11.99 -19.02
CA LEU A 169 5.61 12.07 -20.01
C LEU A 169 4.26 12.39 -19.36
N LYS A 170 3.90 11.72 -18.25
CA LYS A 170 2.69 12.03 -17.48
C LYS A 170 2.65 13.51 -17.06
N ASN A 171 3.75 14.03 -16.52
CA ASN A 171 3.82 15.42 -16.07
C ASN A 171 3.73 16.42 -17.23
N ARG A 172 4.28 16.10 -18.41
CA ARG A 172 4.11 16.92 -19.62
C ARG A 172 2.66 16.90 -20.09
N PHE A 173 2.00 15.75 -20.08
CA PHE A 173 0.58 15.66 -20.44
C PHE A 173 -0.32 16.44 -19.47
N SER A 174 -0.07 16.37 -18.16
CA SER A 174 -0.83 17.15 -17.18
C SER A 174 -0.64 18.65 -17.37
N GLN A 175 0.57 19.12 -17.68
CA GLN A 175 0.84 20.54 -17.93
C GLN A 175 0.25 21.03 -19.27
N THR A 176 0.18 20.18 -20.29
CA THR A 176 -0.44 20.54 -21.58
C THR A 176 -1.98 20.48 -21.49
N ALA A 177 -2.55 19.59 -20.71
CA ALA A 177 -3.99 19.52 -20.51
C ALA A 177 -4.54 20.74 -19.75
N ASP A 178 -3.79 21.26 -18.76
CA ASP A 178 -4.19 22.48 -18.02
C ASP A 178 -4.04 23.78 -18.83
N SER A 179 -3.17 23.81 -19.83
CA SER A 179 -2.95 25.04 -20.64
C SER A 179 -3.83 25.14 -21.89
N SER A 180 -4.42 24.04 -22.36
CA SER A 180 -5.23 24.06 -23.59
C SER A 180 -6.73 24.23 -23.37
N VAL A 181 -7.23 23.94 -22.17
CA VAL A 181 -8.68 24.01 -21.86
C VAL A 181 -9.16 25.42 -21.51
N TRP A 182 -8.28 26.33 -21.10
CA TRP A 182 -8.64 27.69 -20.69
C TRP A 182 -8.46 28.77 -21.78
N GLN A 183 -7.85 28.44 -22.92
CA GLN A 183 -7.67 29.41 -24.02
C GLN A 183 -8.79 29.39 -25.08
N GLU A 184 -9.72 28.45 -25.06
CA GLU A 184 -10.86 28.41 -25.99
C GLU A 184 -12.18 28.93 -25.40
N LEU A 185 -12.18 29.49 -24.19
CA LEU A 185 -13.39 29.99 -23.51
C LEU A 185 -13.33 31.47 -23.11
N CYS A 186 -12.48 32.29 -23.80
CA CYS A 186 -12.53 33.75 -23.69
C CYS A 186 -12.76 34.40 -25.05
#